data_031763348ac51d3277a08611e30cd5e8
#
_entry.id   031763348ac51d3277a08611e30cd5e8
#
_cell.length_a   1.000
_cell.length_b   1.000
_cell.length_c   1.000
_cell.angle_alpha   90.00
_cell.angle_beta   90.00
_cell.angle_gamma   90.00
#
_symmetry.space_group_name_H-M   'P 1'
#
loop_
_entity.id
_entity.type
_entity.pdbx_description
1 polymer ?
#
loop_
_entity_poly.entity_id
_entity_poly.type
_entity_poly.pdbx_seq_one_letter_code
_entity_poly.pdbx_strand_id
1 'polypeptide(L)'
;MRIDPKLWRFCTNFMAHATGRAWDKTMAGLTQADLAALAAYDELEAGGVNASTTEGPFIIGFENEGKAAGFLKEVEGAQRHGQDIPFEQITLDDARADAPMLTDKVGATYRMGGQRFIEPGPYCQAVADSIVQRGGTITTGAEVVEVTSTRTPAVKLATGERLHADNVVLATGAWLPKLAKVLGVTTLVQ
;
A
#
# COMPACT_ATOMS: atom_id res chain seq x y z
N MET A 1 10.58 25.11 -19.52
CA MET A 1 10.62 23.80 -18.85
C MET A 1 11.86 23.77 -17.95
N ARG A 2 11.71 23.76 -16.63
CA ARG A 2 12.85 23.78 -15.70
C ARG A 2 13.42 22.36 -15.63
N ILE A 3 14.67 22.18 -15.99
CA ILE A 3 15.34 20.88 -15.90
C ILE A 3 15.75 20.71 -14.43
N ASP A 4 15.08 19.81 -13.70
CA ASP A 4 15.44 19.44 -12.34
C ASP A 4 16.35 18.20 -12.37
N PRO A 5 17.64 18.33 -12.00
CA PRO A 5 18.56 17.20 -12.00
C PRO A 5 18.14 16.06 -11.07
N LYS A 6 17.39 16.36 -10.00
CA LYS A 6 16.89 15.34 -9.06
C LYS A 6 15.80 14.49 -9.72
N LEU A 7 14.87 15.14 -10.44
CA LEU A 7 13.84 14.44 -11.20
C LEU A 7 14.46 13.52 -12.27
N TRP A 8 15.46 14.01 -13.01
CA TRP A 8 16.15 13.19 -14.01
C TRP A 8 16.85 11.98 -13.39
N ARG A 9 17.55 12.19 -12.27
CA ARG A 9 18.18 11.09 -11.54
C ARG A 9 17.15 10.07 -11.04
N PHE A 10 16.00 10.54 -10.54
CA PHE A 10 14.90 9.66 -10.16
C PHE A 10 14.38 8.87 -11.35
N CYS A 11 14.05 9.53 -12.47
CA CYS A 11 13.55 8.87 -13.67
C CYS A 11 14.53 7.83 -14.22
N THR A 12 15.83 8.13 -14.28
CA THR A 12 16.85 7.17 -14.75
C THR A 12 16.98 5.97 -13.82
N ASN A 13 16.97 6.19 -12.51
CA ASN A 13 16.98 5.10 -11.54
C ASN A 13 15.71 4.25 -11.62
N PHE A 14 14.55 4.89 -11.74
CA PHE A 14 13.27 4.18 -11.91
C PHE A 14 13.30 3.30 -13.16
N MET A 15 13.70 3.84 -14.31
CA MET A 15 13.81 3.09 -15.56
C MET A 15 14.78 1.90 -15.45
N ALA A 16 15.90 2.07 -14.77
CA ALA A 16 16.89 1.00 -14.55
C ALA A 16 16.34 -0.16 -13.69
N HIS A 17 15.36 0.11 -12.83
CA HIS A 17 14.73 -0.89 -11.97
C HIS A 17 13.37 -1.39 -12.48
N ALA A 18 12.77 -0.72 -13.47
CA ALA A 18 11.52 -1.13 -14.11
C ALA A 18 11.75 -2.25 -15.15
N THR A 19 12.32 -3.36 -14.71
CA THR A 19 12.62 -4.53 -15.52
C THR A 19 11.80 -5.74 -15.08
N GLY A 20 11.50 -6.67 -16.00
CA GLY A 20 10.77 -7.90 -15.66
C GLY A 20 11.45 -8.69 -14.54
N ARG A 21 12.78 -8.77 -14.52
CA ARG A 21 13.52 -9.45 -13.44
C ARG A 21 13.36 -8.76 -12.07
N ALA A 22 13.35 -7.42 -12.06
CA ALA A 22 13.12 -6.68 -10.82
C ALA A 22 11.68 -6.87 -10.34
N TRP A 23 10.73 -6.89 -11.28
CA TRP A 23 9.33 -7.17 -11.01
C TRP A 23 9.14 -8.56 -10.38
N ASP A 24 9.68 -9.63 -11.00
CA ASP A 24 9.62 -11.00 -10.47
C ASP A 24 10.18 -11.09 -9.06
N LYS A 25 11.33 -10.44 -8.80
CA LYS A 25 11.94 -10.40 -7.46
C LYS A 25 11.03 -9.69 -6.45
N THR A 26 10.41 -8.60 -6.85
CA THR A 26 9.50 -7.83 -5.99
C THR A 26 8.25 -8.64 -5.68
N MET A 27 7.64 -9.27 -6.68
CA MET A 27 6.46 -10.12 -6.50
C MET A 27 6.75 -11.28 -5.54
N ALA A 28 7.87 -11.98 -5.74
CA ALA A 28 8.26 -13.05 -4.82
C ALA A 28 8.42 -12.58 -3.36
N GLY A 29 8.89 -11.35 -3.15
CA GLY A 29 9.02 -10.76 -1.81
C GLY A 29 7.69 -10.31 -1.21
N LEU A 30 6.79 -9.75 -2.02
CA LEU A 30 5.50 -9.23 -1.57
C LEU A 30 4.46 -10.32 -1.32
N THR A 31 4.51 -11.43 -2.05
CA THR A 31 3.51 -12.52 -1.95
C THR A 31 3.26 -12.97 -0.52
N GLN A 32 4.30 -13.04 0.32
CA GLN A 32 4.13 -13.42 1.73
C GLN A 32 3.29 -12.42 2.52
N ALA A 33 3.46 -11.14 2.26
CA ALA A 33 2.67 -10.08 2.89
C ALA A 33 1.23 -10.07 2.35
N ASP A 34 1.07 -10.26 1.03
CA ASP A 34 -0.23 -10.28 0.37
C ASP A 34 -1.10 -11.45 0.87
N LEU A 35 -0.52 -12.64 1.00
CA LEU A 35 -1.23 -13.82 1.54
C LEU A 35 -1.67 -13.65 2.99
N ALA A 36 -0.95 -12.88 3.79
CA ALA A 36 -1.29 -12.60 5.18
C ALA A 36 -2.24 -11.39 5.35
N ALA A 37 -2.37 -10.54 4.33
CA ALA A 37 -3.00 -9.23 4.47
C ALA A 37 -4.47 -9.31 4.92
N LEU A 38 -5.28 -10.15 4.27
CA LEU A 38 -6.71 -10.26 4.59
C LEU A 38 -6.93 -10.84 5.99
N ALA A 39 -6.17 -11.87 6.37
CA ALA A 39 -6.22 -12.45 7.71
C ALA A 39 -5.82 -11.43 8.80
N ALA A 40 -4.86 -10.55 8.50
CA ALA A 40 -4.45 -9.50 9.43
C ALA A 40 -5.57 -8.47 9.66
N TYR A 41 -6.38 -8.15 8.67
CA TYR A 41 -7.58 -7.33 8.85
C TYR A 41 -8.61 -8.03 9.74
N ASP A 42 -8.86 -9.33 9.54
CA ASP A 42 -9.77 -10.14 10.37
C ASP A 42 -9.29 -10.19 11.83
N GLU A 43 -7.99 -10.34 12.05
CA GLU A 43 -7.39 -10.33 13.39
C GLU A 43 -7.55 -8.98 14.08
N LEU A 44 -7.39 -7.86 13.36
CA LEU A 44 -7.61 -6.52 13.91
C LEU A 44 -9.07 -6.32 14.32
N GLU A 45 -10.02 -6.74 13.49
CA GLU A 45 -11.45 -6.65 13.78
C GLU A 45 -11.83 -7.54 14.98
N ALA A 46 -11.42 -8.81 14.97
CA ALA A 46 -11.61 -9.74 16.09
C ALA A 46 -10.94 -9.24 17.37
N GLY A 47 -9.84 -8.54 17.24
CA GLY A 47 -9.13 -7.87 18.31
C GLY A 47 -9.84 -6.63 18.86
N GLY A 48 -10.97 -6.20 18.31
CA GLY A 48 -11.78 -5.07 18.79
C GLY A 48 -11.48 -3.73 18.10
N VAL A 49 -10.82 -3.73 16.96
CA VAL A 49 -10.77 -2.55 16.09
C VAL A 49 -12.13 -2.42 15.41
N ASN A 50 -12.88 -1.38 15.75
CA ASN A 50 -14.21 -1.15 15.19
C ASN A 50 -14.13 -0.50 13.79
N ALA A 51 -13.56 -1.23 12.85
CA ALA A 51 -13.43 -0.83 11.44
C ALA A 51 -13.76 -2.01 10.54
N SER A 52 -14.87 -1.94 9.84
CA SER A 52 -15.27 -2.97 8.89
C SER A 52 -14.55 -2.82 7.56
N THR A 53 -14.23 -3.95 6.96
CA THR A 53 -13.87 -4.04 5.56
C THR A 53 -15.08 -4.52 4.75
N THR A 54 -15.21 -4.10 3.50
CA THR A 54 -16.28 -4.55 2.60
C THR A 54 -15.68 -5.46 1.54
N GLU A 55 -16.15 -6.70 1.46
CA GLU A 55 -15.79 -7.57 0.36
C GLU A 55 -16.54 -7.18 -0.92
N GLY A 56 -15.87 -7.27 -2.04
CA GLY A 56 -16.47 -7.01 -3.32
C GLY A 56 -15.53 -7.28 -4.47
N PRO A 57 -16.05 -7.60 -5.66
CA PRO A 57 -15.21 -7.80 -6.82
C PRO A 57 -14.68 -6.48 -7.36
N PHE A 58 -13.50 -6.53 -7.94
CA PHE A 58 -13.01 -5.49 -8.82
C PHE A 58 -13.56 -5.75 -10.23
N ILE A 59 -14.31 -4.80 -10.79
CA ILE A 59 -14.76 -4.85 -12.18
C ILE A 59 -13.80 -4.03 -13.03
N ILE A 60 -13.21 -4.67 -14.03
CA ILE A 60 -12.17 -4.09 -14.85
C ILE A 60 -12.64 -4.10 -16.30
N GLY A 61 -12.68 -2.92 -16.93
CA GLY A 61 -13.12 -2.75 -18.31
C GLY A 61 -12.01 -2.20 -19.20
N PHE A 62 -11.88 -2.76 -20.40
CA PHE A 62 -10.99 -2.30 -21.46
C PHE A 62 -11.78 -2.03 -22.74
N GLU A 63 -11.27 -1.16 -23.63
CA GLU A 63 -11.87 -0.92 -24.94
C GLU A 63 -11.95 -2.20 -25.79
N ASN A 64 -10.98 -3.10 -25.65
CA ASN A 64 -10.92 -4.39 -26.33
C ASN A 64 -9.90 -5.32 -25.66
N GLU A 65 -9.91 -6.59 -26.04
CA GLU A 65 -8.99 -7.61 -25.52
C GLU A 65 -7.51 -7.29 -25.72
N GLY A 66 -7.15 -6.66 -26.84
CA GLY A 66 -5.77 -6.24 -27.08
C GLY A 66 -5.25 -5.24 -26.05
N LYS A 67 -6.12 -4.38 -25.52
CA LYS A 67 -5.78 -3.45 -24.44
C LYS A 67 -5.69 -4.14 -23.08
N ALA A 68 -6.40 -5.25 -22.88
CA ALA A 68 -6.35 -6.05 -21.68
C ALA A 68 -5.07 -6.90 -21.57
N ALA A 69 -4.42 -7.23 -22.68
CA ALA A 69 -3.33 -8.21 -22.72
C ALA A 69 -2.18 -7.92 -21.74
N GLY A 70 -1.82 -6.65 -21.55
CA GLY A 70 -0.80 -6.24 -20.57
C GLY A 70 -1.19 -6.57 -19.13
N PHE A 71 -2.42 -6.22 -18.77
CA PHE A 71 -2.99 -6.50 -17.46
C PHE A 71 -3.13 -8.00 -17.19
N LEU A 72 -3.62 -8.77 -18.15
CA LEU A 72 -3.74 -10.23 -18.03
C LEU A 72 -2.38 -10.88 -17.75
N LYS A 73 -1.33 -10.43 -18.44
CA LYS A 73 0.03 -10.91 -18.19
C LYS A 73 0.54 -10.59 -16.77
N GLU A 74 0.14 -9.45 -16.20
CA GLU A 74 0.47 -9.09 -14.83
C GLU A 74 -0.25 -9.99 -13.83
N VAL A 75 -1.55 -10.26 -14.03
CA VAL A 75 -2.34 -11.19 -13.20
C VAL A 75 -1.74 -12.59 -13.23
N GLU A 76 -1.49 -13.13 -14.43
CA GLU A 76 -0.81 -14.42 -14.59
C GLU A 76 0.56 -14.45 -13.91
N GLY A 77 1.28 -13.33 -13.97
CA GLY A 77 2.57 -13.16 -13.30
C GLY A 77 2.44 -13.27 -11.79
N ALA A 78 1.48 -12.58 -11.18
CA ALA A 78 1.21 -12.63 -9.75
C ALA A 78 0.79 -14.04 -9.31
N GLN A 79 -0.08 -14.70 -10.08
CA GLN A 79 -0.50 -16.08 -9.82
C GLN A 79 0.68 -17.07 -9.87
N ARG A 80 1.63 -16.90 -10.82
CA ARG A 80 2.87 -17.71 -10.87
C ARG A 80 3.75 -17.55 -9.62
N HIS A 81 3.66 -16.42 -8.94
CA HIS A 81 4.35 -16.17 -7.65
C HIS A 81 3.55 -16.63 -6.43
N GLY A 82 2.41 -17.32 -6.65
CA GLY A 82 1.63 -17.94 -5.59
C GLY A 82 0.52 -17.07 -5.01
N GLN A 83 0.20 -15.93 -5.64
CA GLN A 83 -0.98 -15.17 -5.26
C GLN A 83 -2.25 -15.88 -5.76
N ASP A 84 -3.22 -16.09 -4.87
CA ASP A 84 -4.54 -16.59 -5.22
C ASP A 84 -5.42 -15.41 -5.65
N ILE A 85 -5.52 -15.22 -6.96
CA ILE A 85 -6.33 -14.15 -7.55
C ILE A 85 -7.46 -14.80 -8.33
N PRO A 86 -8.67 -14.91 -7.78
CA PRO A 86 -9.85 -15.30 -8.53
C PRO A 86 -10.11 -14.29 -9.65
N PHE A 87 -10.04 -14.75 -10.89
CA PHE A 87 -10.09 -13.87 -12.05
C PHE A 87 -10.83 -14.55 -13.21
N GLU A 88 -11.83 -13.87 -13.74
CA GLU A 88 -12.64 -14.37 -14.86
C GLU A 88 -13.00 -13.27 -15.86
N GLN A 89 -13.10 -13.62 -17.13
CA GLN A 89 -13.72 -12.78 -18.13
C GLN A 89 -15.25 -12.90 -18.01
N ILE A 90 -15.95 -11.78 -18.01
CA ILE A 90 -17.41 -11.70 -17.90
C ILE A 90 -17.98 -10.89 -19.06
N THR A 91 -19.29 -11.00 -19.28
CA THR A 91 -19.99 -10.16 -20.27
C THR A 91 -20.12 -8.72 -19.78
N LEU A 92 -20.30 -7.78 -20.70
CA LEU A 92 -20.55 -6.37 -20.32
C LEU A 92 -21.84 -6.22 -19.51
N ASP A 93 -22.85 -7.03 -19.78
CA ASP A 93 -24.11 -6.99 -19.03
C ASP A 93 -23.92 -7.51 -17.59
N ASP A 94 -23.14 -8.57 -17.40
CA ASP A 94 -22.78 -9.04 -16.06
C ASP A 94 -21.93 -8.01 -15.30
N ALA A 95 -21.02 -7.35 -16.00
CA ALA A 95 -20.22 -6.29 -15.41
C ALA A 95 -21.07 -5.09 -14.97
N ARG A 96 -22.12 -4.76 -15.72
CA ARG A 96 -23.06 -3.67 -15.39
C ARG A 96 -23.92 -3.95 -14.16
N ALA A 97 -24.12 -5.19 -13.78
CA ALA A 97 -24.80 -5.52 -12.54
C ALA A 97 -24.06 -4.96 -11.31
N ASP A 98 -22.72 -4.99 -11.34
CA ASP A 98 -21.86 -4.47 -10.27
C ASP A 98 -21.41 -3.00 -10.55
N ALA A 99 -21.31 -2.63 -11.83
CA ALA A 99 -20.81 -1.31 -12.28
C ALA A 99 -21.72 -0.72 -13.38
N PRO A 100 -22.91 -0.21 -13.05
CA PRO A 100 -23.93 0.20 -14.03
C PRO A 100 -23.52 1.38 -14.92
N MET A 101 -22.46 2.11 -14.58
CA MET A 101 -21.95 3.23 -15.37
C MET A 101 -21.04 2.82 -16.54
N LEU A 102 -20.78 1.54 -16.74
CA LEU A 102 -19.97 1.08 -17.87
C LEU A 102 -20.70 1.34 -19.21
N THR A 103 -20.02 1.99 -20.12
CA THR A 103 -20.56 2.36 -21.44
C THR A 103 -20.35 1.26 -22.47
N ASP A 104 -21.08 1.32 -23.62
CA ASP A 104 -20.91 0.38 -24.73
C ASP A 104 -19.54 0.46 -25.43
N LYS A 105 -18.69 1.41 -25.04
CA LYS A 105 -17.29 1.49 -25.52
C LYS A 105 -16.38 0.46 -24.88
N VAL A 106 -16.83 -0.20 -23.81
CA VAL A 106 -16.10 -1.27 -23.14
C VAL A 106 -16.32 -2.56 -23.92
N GLY A 107 -15.27 -3.09 -24.53
CA GLY A 107 -15.31 -4.29 -25.36
C GLY A 107 -14.74 -5.54 -24.69
N ALA A 108 -14.10 -5.40 -23.53
CA ALA A 108 -13.65 -6.55 -22.72
C ALA A 108 -13.79 -6.24 -21.23
N THR A 109 -14.42 -7.14 -20.50
CA THR A 109 -14.69 -6.98 -19.07
C THR A 109 -14.24 -8.21 -18.28
N TYR A 110 -13.71 -7.93 -17.09
CA TYR A 110 -13.20 -8.95 -16.19
C TYR A 110 -13.68 -8.67 -14.76
N ARG A 111 -13.87 -9.74 -14.01
CA ARG A 111 -14.15 -9.73 -12.58
C ARG A 111 -12.93 -10.30 -11.86
N MET A 112 -12.43 -9.58 -10.87
CA MET A 112 -11.37 -10.02 -9.99
C MET A 112 -11.88 -10.07 -8.56
N GLY A 113 -11.86 -11.25 -7.95
CA GLY A 113 -12.30 -11.49 -6.58
C GLY A 113 -11.13 -11.38 -5.57
N GLY A 114 -11.44 -11.72 -4.32
CA GLY A 114 -10.44 -11.69 -3.25
C GLY A 114 -10.00 -10.29 -2.84
N GLN A 115 -10.83 -9.28 -3.12
CA GLN A 115 -10.56 -7.89 -2.79
C GLN A 115 -11.39 -7.44 -1.60
N ARG A 116 -10.83 -6.54 -0.80
CA ARG A 116 -11.55 -5.81 0.25
C ARG A 116 -11.36 -4.32 0.08
N PHE A 117 -12.40 -3.59 0.39
CA PHE A 117 -12.43 -2.13 0.36
C PHE A 117 -12.50 -1.60 1.78
N ILE A 118 -11.76 -0.54 2.03
CA ILE A 118 -11.78 0.19 3.30
C ILE A 118 -12.01 1.68 3.03
N GLU A 119 -12.65 2.35 3.97
CA GLU A 119 -12.64 3.80 4.04
C GLU A 119 -11.39 4.23 4.84
N PRO A 120 -10.32 4.75 4.19
CA PRO A 120 -9.01 4.91 4.85
C PRO A 120 -9.06 5.80 6.10
N GLY A 121 -9.83 6.90 6.06
CA GLY A 121 -9.94 7.83 7.17
C GLY A 121 -10.58 7.19 8.40
N PRO A 122 -11.83 6.71 8.31
CA PRO A 122 -12.50 5.99 9.40
C PRO A 122 -11.71 4.78 9.88
N TYR A 123 -11.07 4.03 8.98
CA TYR A 123 -10.25 2.88 9.36
C TYR A 123 -9.07 3.29 10.25
N CYS A 124 -8.28 4.29 9.82
CA CYS A 124 -7.17 4.81 10.61
C CYS A 124 -7.63 5.35 11.98
N GLN A 125 -8.80 6.02 12.03
CA GLN A 125 -9.35 6.52 13.28
C GLN A 125 -9.72 5.37 14.22
N ALA A 126 -10.37 4.32 13.73
CA ALA A 126 -10.74 3.17 14.53
C ALA A 126 -9.52 2.43 15.10
N VAL A 127 -8.44 2.31 14.32
CA VAL A 127 -7.16 1.77 14.82
C VAL A 127 -6.59 2.67 15.92
N ALA A 128 -6.61 3.98 15.72
CA ALA A 128 -6.13 4.95 16.72
C ALA A 128 -6.94 4.87 18.03
N ASP A 129 -8.25 4.80 17.92
CA ASP A 129 -9.15 4.68 19.09
C ASP A 129 -8.88 3.37 19.87
N SER A 130 -8.65 2.27 19.14
CA SER A 130 -8.28 0.98 19.75
C SER A 130 -6.95 1.04 20.50
N ILE A 131 -5.95 1.78 19.98
CA ILE A 131 -4.67 2.00 20.67
C ILE A 131 -4.91 2.72 22.01
N VAL A 132 -5.70 3.79 21.99
CA VAL A 132 -6.01 4.58 23.21
C VAL A 132 -6.79 3.73 24.22
N GLN A 133 -7.79 2.97 23.78
CA GLN A 133 -8.56 2.07 24.65
C GLN A 133 -7.69 1.00 25.34
N ARG A 134 -6.59 0.61 24.69
CA ARG A 134 -5.61 -0.35 25.25
C ARG A 134 -4.53 0.31 26.11
N GLY A 135 -4.65 1.60 26.41
CA GLY A 135 -3.71 2.37 27.25
C GLY A 135 -2.53 2.95 26.50
N GLY A 136 -2.53 2.89 25.18
CA GLY A 136 -1.56 3.61 24.34
C GLY A 136 -1.83 5.10 24.31
N THR A 137 -0.82 5.88 23.94
CA THR A 137 -0.94 7.35 23.83
C THR A 137 -0.70 7.77 22.39
N ILE A 138 -1.56 8.64 21.87
CA ILE A 138 -1.40 9.28 20.57
C ILE A 138 -1.25 10.78 20.78
N THR A 139 -0.12 11.34 20.34
CA THR A 139 0.15 12.77 20.42
C THR A 139 0.14 13.37 19.01
N THR A 140 -0.88 14.15 18.72
CA THR A 140 -0.99 14.89 17.45
C THR A 140 -0.30 16.24 17.52
N GLY A 141 0.07 16.82 16.37
CA GLY A 141 0.78 18.09 16.31
C GLY A 141 2.23 18.03 16.82
N ALA A 142 2.77 16.84 17.07
CA ALA A 142 4.11 16.61 17.59
C ALA A 142 5.06 16.26 16.43
N GLU A 143 5.62 17.26 15.74
CA GLU A 143 6.57 17.05 14.66
C GLU A 143 7.89 16.51 15.21
N VAL A 144 8.29 15.31 14.74
CA VAL A 144 9.60 14.71 15.03
C VAL A 144 10.63 15.25 14.04
N VAL A 145 11.65 15.87 14.56
CA VAL A 145 12.74 16.49 13.74
C VAL A 145 14.05 15.70 13.75
N GLU A 146 14.24 14.83 14.75
CA GLU A 146 15.44 14.03 14.91
C GLU A 146 15.12 12.69 15.57
N VAL A 147 15.80 11.63 15.14
CA VAL A 147 15.78 10.31 15.77
C VAL A 147 17.19 9.94 16.17
N THR A 148 17.34 9.46 17.40
CA THR A 148 18.63 9.02 17.93
C THR A 148 18.64 7.50 18.03
N SER A 149 19.60 6.84 17.39
CA SER A 149 19.79 5.39 17.40
C SER A 149 20.96 4.99 18.29
N THR A 150 20.94 5.43 19.53
CA THR A 150 21.95 5.07 20.54
C THR A 150 21.42 3.92 21.41
N ARG A 151 22.20 3.57 22.46
CA ARG A 151 21.79 2.54 23.43
C ARG A 151 20.44 2.84 24.09
N THR A 152 20.02 4.10 24.14
CA THR A 152 18.69 4.53 24.56
C THR A 152 18.07 5.31 23.42
N PRO A 153 17.24 4.66 22.58
CA PRO A 153 16.61 5.34 21.46
C PRO A 153 15.71 6.50 21.92
N ALA A 154 15.70 7.57 21.14
CA ALA A 154 14.89 8.74 21.43
C ALA A 154 14.44 9.45 20.15
N VAL A 155 13.32 10.15 20.25
CA VAL A 155 12.89 11.13 19.24
C VAL A 155 12.95 12.54 19.83
N LYS A 156 13.31 13.53 19.01
CA LYS A 156 13.27 14.94 19.38
C LYS A 156 12.15 15.62 18.61
N LEU A 157 11.29 16.30 19.34
CA LEU A 157 10.22 17.10 18.78
C LEU A 157 10.71 18.48 18.33
N ALA A 158 9.99 19.13 17.43
CA ALA A 158 10.27 20.51 17.00
C ALA A 158 10.23 21.52 18.17
N THR A 159 9.50 21.19 19.24
CA THR A 159 9.47 21.96 20.50
C THR A 159 10.78 21.90 21.29
N GLY A 160 11.69 20.98 20.93
CA GLY A 160 12.93 20.72 21.66
C GLY A 160 12.83 19.58 22.70
N GLU A 161 11.63 19.11 22.99
CA GLU A 161 11.39 17.99 23.88
C GLU A 161 12.00 16.69 23.31
N ARG A 162 12.53 15.83 24.20
CA ARG A 162 13.04 14.50 23.87
C ARG A 162 12.21 13.43 24.56
N LEU A 163 11.71 12.48 23.76
CA LEU A 163 10.98 11.31 24.24
C LEU A 163 11.87 10.07 24.07
N HIS A 164 12.09 9.36 25.17
CA HIS A 164 12.88 8.13 25.20
C HIS A 164 11.98 6.92 25.14
N ALA A 165 12.44 5.86 24.48
CA ALA A 165 11.74 4.57 24.39
C ALA A 165 12.74 3.42 24.28
N ASP A 166 12.31 2.20 24.56
CA ASP A 166 13.12 1.01 24.32
C ASP A 166 13.28 0.72 22.82
N ASN A 167 12.25 1.03 22.05
CA ASN A 167 12.23 0.88 20.59
C ASN A 167 11.55 2.08 19.93
N VAL A 168 12.03 2.48 18.76
CA VAL A 168 11.43 3.51 17.91
C VAL A 168 11.14 2.92 16.54
N VAL A 169 9.87 2.95 16.12
CA VAL A 169 9.44 2.54 14.78
C VAL A 169 9.17 3.75 13.91
N LEU A 170 9.82 3.83 12.76
CA LEU A 170 9.62 4.90 11.79
C LEU A 170 8.61 4.48 10.73
N ALA A 171 7.33 4.81 10.93
CA ALA A 171 6.24 4.54 10.00
C ALA A 171 5.77 5.84 9.31
N THR A 172 6.71 6.66 8.84
CA THR A 172 6.48 8.04 8.42
C THR A 172 6.21 8.21 6.92
N GLY A 173 5.93 7.13 6.19
CA GLY A 173 5.57 7.18 4.77
C GLY A 173 6.57 7.99 3.93
N ALA A 174 6.10 8.97 3.19
CA ALA A 174 6.92 9.81 2.30
C ALA A 174 7.97 10.67 3.06
N TRP A 175 7.83 10.87 4.36
CA TRP A 175 8.81 11.61 5.18
C TRP A 175 9.93 10.73 5.74
N LEU A 176 9.86 9.40 5.54
CA LEU A 176 10.88 8.46 6.01
C LEU A 176 12.31 8.83 5.64
N PRO A 177 12.63 9.30 4.41
CA PRO A 177 14.00 9.62 4.03
C PRO A 177 14.67 10.66 4.92
N LYS A 178 13.91 11.62 5.43
CA LYS A 178 14.41 12.68 6.30
C LYS A 178 14.92 12.12 7.64
N LEU A 179 14.15 11.20 8.23
CA LEU A 179 14.41 10.64 9.55
C LEU A 179 15.32 9.40 9.51
N ALA A 180 15.19 8.57 8.48
CA ALA A 180 15.95 7.32 8.35
C ALA A 180 17.44 7.54 7.98
N LYS A 181 17.79 8.73 7.51
CA LYS A 181 19.18 9.06 7.12
C LYS A 181 20.19 8.82 8.25
N VAL A 182 19.82 9.11 9.49
CA VAL A 182 20.70 8.89 10.67
C VAL A 182 20.93 7.40 10.95
N LEU A 183 20.06 6.53 10.43
CA LEU A 183 20.17 5.07 10.53
C LEU A 183 20.97 4.46 9.37
N GLY A 184 21.55 5.29 8.49
CA GLY A 184 22.26 4.83 7.29
C GLY A 184 21.33 4.25 6.21
N VAL A 185 20.00 4.41 6.36
CA VAL A 185 19.02 3.92 5.40
C VAL A 185 18.79 4.98 4.32
N THR A 186 19.08 4.62 3.09
CA THR A 186 18.77 5.45 1.91
C THR A 186 17.50 4.91 1.27
N THR A 187 16.46 5.70 1.26
CA THR A 187 15.18 5.37 0.61
C THR A 187 15.06 6.11 -0.71
N LEU A 188 14.40 5.48 -1.70
CA LEU A 188 14.13 6.08 -3.02
C LEU A 188 12.82 6.89 -3.03
N VAL A 189 12.17 7.06 -1.90
CA VAL A 189 10.95 7.86 -1.79
C VAL A 189 11.30 9.34 -1.82
N GLN A 190 10.64 10.09 -2.69
CA GLN A 190 10.72 11.57 -2.79
C GLN A 190 9.34 12.19 -2.66
#